data_c26869c860d8cf95048961e1cceebdd2
#
_entry.id   c26869c860d8cf95048961e1cceebdd2
#
_cell.length_a   1.000
_cell.length_b   1.000
_cell.length_c   1.000
_cell.angle_alpha   90.00
_cell.angle_beta   90.00
_cell.angle_gamma   90.00
#
_symmetry.space_group_name_H-M   'P 1'
#
loop_
_entity.id
_entity.type
_entity.pdbx_description
1 polymer ?
#
loop_
_entity_poly.entity_id
_entity_poly.type
_entity_poly.pdbx_seq_one_letter_code
_entity_poly.pdbx_strand_id
1 'polypeptide(L)'
;MDETITYRTATVEDALTICELGQLLNAIHHAARPDIYTAATQDFSRDLPHWMSFFEKPTQVVFIAHIGHQAAGFISASLSTSSGPLMQPLDFVRIGSVCVDEQFWGNGIGRTLVKLVQDWAIEHNAKDIRLSVWTFNARATRMYTELGFEPRALEMGMSV
;
A
#
# COMPACT_ATOMS: atom_id res chain seq x y z
N MET A 1 6.94 13.60 25.26
CA MET A 1 6.67 14.61 24.21
C MET A 1 5.82 13.96 23.15
N ASP A 2 4.66 14.55 22.88
CA ASP A 2 3.81 14.12 21.78
C ASP A 2 4.53 14.44 20.46
N GLU A 3 5.12 13.43 19.85
CA GLU A 3 5.69 13.59 18.52
C GLU A 3 4.54 13.58 17.52
N THR A 4 4.33 14.71 16.86
CA THR A 4 3.27 14.88 15.87
C THR A 4 3.53 13.99 14.66
N ILE A 5 2.50 13.26 14.23
CA ILE A 5 2.55 12.47 13.01
C ILE A 5 2.28 13.40 11.83
N THR A 6 3.17 13.40 10.87
CA THR A 6 3.04 14.19 9.63
C THR A 6 2.90 13.28 8.41
N TYR A 7 2.17 13.76 7.41
CA TYR A 7 1.90 13.02 6.18
C TYR A 7 2.23 13.90 4.99
N ARG A 8 2.81 13.32 3.96
CA ARG A 8 3.10 14.03 2.71
C ARG A 8 3.11 13.06 1.53
N THR A 9 3.02 13.61 0.34
CA THR A 9 3.30 12.88 -0.90
C THR A 9 4.80 12.58 -0.95
N ALA A 10 5.15 11.32 -1.21
CA ALA A 10 6.53 10.90 -1.41
C ALA A 10 7.02 11.28 -2.80
N THR A 11 8.32 11.40 -2.93
CA THR A 11 9.00 11.65 -4.19
C THR A 11 10.04 10.56 -4.46
N VAL A 12 10.67 10.60 -5.63
CA VAL A 12 11.73 9.64 -5.99
C VAL A 12 12.87 9.61 -4.97
N GLU A 13 13.12 10.71 -4.26
CA GLU A 13 14.13 10.79 -3.20
C GLU A 13 13.80 9.91 -1.99
N ASP A 14 12.53 9.52 -1.84
CA ASP A 14 12.07 8.62 -0.77
C ASP A 14 12.20 7.14 -1.12
N ALA A 15 12.66 6.80 -2.31
CA ALA A 15 12.65 5.42 -2.81
C ALA A 15 13.40 4.43 -1.89
N LEU A 16 14.55 4.81 -1.35
CA LEU A 16 15.27 3.97 -0.39
C LEU A 16 14.50 3.77 0.91
N THR A 17 13.93 4.82 1.45
CA THR A 17 13.09 4.76 2.67
C THR A 17 11.89 3.84 2.46
N ILE A 18 11.26 3.89 1.28
CA ILE A 18 10.15 3.00 0.92
C ILE A 18 10.63 1.54 0.83
N CYS A 19 11.83 1.30 0.28
CA CYS A 19 12.44 -0.04 0.29
C CYS A 19 12.64 -0.56 1.73
N GLU A 20 13.15 0.25 2.64
CA GLU A 20 13.33 -0.13 4.05
C GLU A 20 12.00 -0.51 4.71
N LEU A 21 10.99 0.35 4.60
CA LEU A 21 9.66 0.07 5.15
C LEU A 21 9.02 -1.16 4.48
N GLY A 22 9.20 -1.30 3.18
CA GLY A 22 8.67 -2.44 2.41
C GLY A 22 9.21 -3.79 2.87
N GLN A 23 10.42 -3.85 3.42
CA GLN A 23 10.97 -5.09 3.98
C GLN A 23 10.17 -5.59 5.18
N LEU A 24 9.57 -4.72 5.97
CA LEU A 24 8.71 -5.10 7.08
C LEU A 24 7.48 -5.86 6.58
N LEU A 25 6.84 -5.36 5.52
CA LEU A 25 5.71 -6.02 4.89
C LEU A 25 6.13 -7.32 4.20
N ASN A 26 7.26 -7.31 3.51
CA ASN A 26 7.83 -8.50 2.87
C ASN A 26 8.08 -9.62 3.91
N ALA A 27 8.62 -9.28 5.08
CA ALA A 27 8.89 -10.25 6.13
C ALA A 27 7.59 -10.93 6.61
N ILE A 28 6.50 -10.18 6.78
CA ILE A 28 5.20 -10.71 7.16
C ILE A 28 4.67 -11.68 6.10
N HIS A 29 4.74 -11.30 4.84
CA HIS A 29 4.28 -12.14 3.73
C HIS A 29 5.14 -13.39 3.55
N HIS A 30 6.47 -13.26 3.63
CA HIS A 30 7.37 -14.41 3.55
C HIS A 30 7.17 -15.39 4.70
N ALA A 31 6.98 -14.91 5.93
CA ALA A 31 6.73 -15.79 7.07
C ALA A 31 5.46 -16.63 6.91
N ALA A 32 4.41 -16.04 6.32
CA ALA A 32 3.15 -16.74 6.08
C ALA A 32 3.15 -17.59 4.81
N ARG A 33 3.81 -17.14 3.75
CA ARG A 33 3.83 -17.80 2.43
C ARG A 33 5.24 -17.78 1.83
N PRO A 34 6.18 -18.57 2.42
CA PRO A 34 7.55 -18.66 1.89
C PRO A 34 7.63 -19.32 0.51
N ASP A 35 6.57 -20.02 0.10
CA ASP A 35 6.41 -20.60 -1.23
C ASP A 35 6.12 -19.56 -2.32
N ILE A 36 5.63 -18.37 -1.94
CA ILE A 36 5.24 -17.29 -2.87
C ILE A 36 6.16 -16.08 -2.76
N TYR A 37 6.53 -15.71 -1.55
CA TYR A 37 7.33 -14.51 -1.30
C TYR A 37 8.78 -14.83 -1.00
N THR A 38 9.68 -14.07 -1.59
CA THR A 38 11.11 -14.12 -1.25
C THR A 38 11.33 -13.53 0.15
N ALA A 39 12.43 -13.91 0.79
CA ALA A 39 12.80 -13.35 2.08
C ALA A 39 13.07 -11.84 1.97
N ALA A 40 12.81 -11.12 3.06
CA ALA A 40 13.20 -9.72 3.18
C ALA A 40 14.73 -9.58 3.04
N THR A 41 15.18 -8.47 2.50
CA THR A 41 16.59 -8.20 2.26
C THR A 41 16.93 -6.75 2.57
N GLN A 42 18.16 -6.51 2.99
CA GLN A 42 18.71 -5.15 3.10
C GLN A 42 19.47 -4.72 1.84
N ASP A 43 19.57 -5.61 0.86
CA ASP A 43 20.07 -5.27 -0.47
C ASP A 43 18.91 -4.73 -1.31
N PHE A 44 18.74 -3.41 -1.32
CA PHE A 44 17.65 -2.73 -2.02
C PHE A 44 17.85 -2.62 -3.52
N SER A 45 18.95 -3.12 -4.07
CA SER A 45 19.15 -3.21 -5.52
C SER A 45 18.06 -4.06 -6.19
N ARG A 46 17.44 -4.97 -5.45
CA ARG A 46 16.29 -5.77 -5.89
C ARG A 46 15.04 -4.93 -6.07
N ASP A 47 14.73 -4.07 -5.11
CA ASP A 47 13.43 -3.37 -5.00
C ASP A 47 13.48 -1.93 -5.52
N LEU A 48 14.64 -1.30 -5.47
CA LEU A 48 14.80 0.11 -5.84
C LEU A 48 14.34 0.42 -7.27
N PRO A 49 14.66 -0.39 -8.31
CA PRO A 49 14.22 -0.12 -9.68
C PRO A 49 12.70 -0.06 -9.82
N HIS A 50 11.96 -0.88 -9.06
CA HIS A 50 10.51 -0.86 -9.06
C HIS A 50 9.97 0.50 -8.57
N TRP A 51 10.47 0.99 -7.44
CA TRP A 51 10.03 2.26 -6.87
C TRP A 51 10.48 3.45 -7.70
N MET A 52 11.68 3.43 -8.25
CA MET A 52 12.13 4.48 -9.18
C MET A 52 11.18 4.61 -10.37
N SER A 53 10.84 3.49 -11.00
CA SER A 53 9.88 3.44 -12.11
C SER A 53 8.47 3.86 -11.68
N PHE A 54 8.07 3.53 -10.45
CA PHE A 54 6.77 3.90 -9.92
C PHE A 54 6.55 5.41 -9.88
N PHE A 55 7.57 6.17 -9.48
CA PHE A 55 7.51 7.63 -9.42
C PHE A 55 7.50 8.33 -10.79
N GLU A 56 7.83 7.63 -11.86
CA GLU A 56 7.82 8.19 -13.22
C GLU A 56 6.41 8.31 -13.82
N LYS A 57 5.43 7.63 -13.22
CA LYS A 57 4.06 7.53 -13.75
C LYS A 57 3.10 8.51 -13.05
N PRO A 58 2.45 9.44 -13.78
CA PRO A 58 1.55 10.41 -13.16
C PRO A 58 0.24 9.77 -12.61
N THR A 59 -0.06 8.53 -13.01
CA THR A 59 -1.20 7.75 -12.52
C THR A 59 -0.91 7.02 -11.22
N GLN A 60 0.25 7.23 -10.62
CA GLN A 60 0.70 6.54 -9.40
C GLN A 60 1.06 7.55 -8.32
N VAL A 61 0.83 7.17 -7.08
CA VAL A 61 1.10 8.01 -5.91
C VAL A 61 1.59 7.18 -4.74
N VAL A 62 2.48 7.75 -3.96
CA VAL A 62 2.87 7.23 -2.65
C VAL A 62 2.68 8.34 -1.61
N PHE A 63 2.01 8.03 -0.52
CA PHE A 63 1.98 8.88 0.67
C PHE A 63 2.84 8.25 1.75
N ILE A 64 3.59 9.08 2.46
CA ILE A 64 4.49 8.66 3.53
C ILE A 64 4.15 9.38 4.83
N ALA A 65 4.18 8.64 5.92
CA ALA A 65 3.98 9.15 7.28
C ALA A 65 5.30 9.23 8.02
N HIS A 66 5.50 10.28 8.78
CA HIS A 66 6.66 10.48 9.64
C HIS A 66 6.23 10.76 11.08
N ILE A 67 7.04 10.32 12.01
CA ILE A 67 7.03 10.74 13.40
C ILE A 67 8.37 11.42 13.67
N GLY A 68 8.35 12.74 13.88
CA GLY A 68 9.58 13.52 13.87
C GLY A 68 10.29 13.38 12.51
N HIS A 69 11.53 12.91 12.54
CA HIS A 69 12.32 12.66 11.34
C HIS A 69 12.28 11.21 10.84
N GLN A 70 11.62 10.33 11.58
CA GLN A 70 11.56 8.90 11.26
C GLN A 70 10.36 8.59 10.38
N ALA A 71 10.59 7.89 9.26
CA ALA A 71 9.51 7.36 8.45
C ALA A 71 8.80 6.23 9.21
N ALA A 72 7.49 6.32 9.34
CA ALA A 72 6.67 5.40 10.12
C ALA A 72 5.85 4.46 9.26
N GLY A 73 5.57 4.83 8.02
CA GLY A 73 4.79 4.01 7.12
C GLY A 73 4.55 4.67 5.76
N PHE A 74 4.03 3.92 4.83
CA PHE A 74 3.65 4.44 3.50
C PHE A 74 2.48 3.66 2.92
N ILE A 75 1.85 4.25 1.91
CA ILE A 75 0.84 3.64 1.07
C ILE A 75 1.14 3.96 -0.38
N SER A 76 1.00 2.97 -1.25
CA SER A 76 1.08 3.16 -2.71
C SER A 76 -0.27 2.92 -3.36
N ALA A 77 -0.57 3.69 -4.39
CA ALA A 77 -1.81 3.56 -5.14
C ALA A 77 -1.61 3.91 -6.61
N SER A 78 -2.44 3.32 -7.46
CA SER A 78 -2.42 3.51 -8.90
C SER A 78 -3.84 3.74 -9.42
N LEU A 79 -4.00 4.72 -10.31
CA LEU A 79 -5.23 4.96 -11.05
C LEU A 79 -5.25 4.06 -12.29
N SER A 80 -6.35 3.37 -12.49
CA SER A 80 -6.58 2.46 -13.62
C SER A 80 -7.98 2.66 -14.19
N THR A 81 -8.17 2.25 -15.43
CA THR A 81 -9.48 2.25 -16.06
C THR A 81 -9.87 0.82 -16.38
N SER A 82 -11.06 0.43 -15.91
CA SER A 82 -11.68 -0.82 -16.31
C SER A 82 -12.27 -0.64 -17.69
N SER A 83 -11.83 -1.45 -18.64
CA SER A 83 -12.31 -1.41 -20.03
C SER A 83 -12.34 -2.81 -20.62
N GLY A 84 -13.30 -3.07 -21.47
CA GLY A 84 -13.47 -4.33 -22.16
C GLY A 84 -14.91 -4.52 -22.61
N PRO A 85 -15.19 -5.48 -23.50
CA PRO A 85 -16.52 -5.62 -24.09
C PRO A 85 -17.62 -5.97 -23.07
N LEU A 86 -17.25 -6.54 -21.92
CA LEU A 86 -18.19 -6.94 -20.87
C LEU A 86 -18.14 -6.02 -19.64
N MET A 87 -17.29 -5.00 -19.67
CA MET A 87 -17.04 -4.14 -18.51
C MET A 87 -17.62 -2.74 -18.75
N GLN A 88 -18.25 -2.19 -17.72
CA GLN A 88 -18.55 -0.77 -17.73
C GLN A 88 -17.23 0.02 -17.65
N PRO A 89 -17.05 1.08 -18.44
CA PRO A 89 -15.91 1.97 -18.28
C PRO A 89 -15.93 2.60 -16.90
N LEU A 90 -14.88 2.38 -16.13
CA LEU A 90 -14.80 2.84 -14.75
C LEU A 90 -13.37 3.15 -14.39
N ASP A 91 -13.10 4.37 -13.94
CA ASP A 91 -11.84 4.73 -13.33
C ASP A 91 -11.84 4.30 -11.86
N PHE A 92 -10.83 3.58 -11.46
CA PHE A 92 -10.68 3.11 -10.09
C PHE A 92 -9.23 3.25 -9.63
N VAL A 93 -9.06 3.36 -8.32
CA VAL A 93 -7.74 3.36 -7.69
C VAL A 93 -7.49 1.99 -7.07
N ARG A 94 -6.31 1.44 -7.33
CA ARG A 94 -5.85 0.22 -6.67
C ARG A 94 -4.77 0.56 -5.66
N ILE A 95 -5.02 0.20 -4.41
CA ILE A 95 -4.02 0.25 -3.35
C ILE A 95 -3.08 -0.94 -3.54
N GLY A 96 -1.78 -0.67 -3.67
CA GLY A 96 -0.76 -1.69 -3.88
C GLY A 96 -0.14 -2.19 -2.58
N SER A 97 0.40 -1.27 -1.79
CA SER A 97 1.06 -1.60 -0.53
C SER A 97 0.60 -0.64 0.56
N VAL A 98 0.36 -1.18 1.74
CA VAL A 98 0.18 -0.41 2.98
C VAL A 98 1.12 -1.01 4.01
N CYS A 99 2.07 -0.23 4.46
CA CYS A 99 3.05 -0.65 5.44
C CYS A 99 3.17 0.38 6.55
N VAL A 100 3.05 -0.07 7.79
CA VAL A 100 3.30 0.75 8.98
C VAL A 100 4.24 -0.05 9.88
N ASP A 101 5.34 0.58 10.29
CA ASP A 101 6.27 -0.03 11.24
C ASP A 101 5.53 -0.37 12.53
N GLU A 102 5.70 -1.60 13.01
CA GLU A 102 4.94 -2.12 14.16
C GLU A 102 5.15 -1.32 15.44
N GLN A 103 6.32 -0.69 15.61
CA GLN A 103 6.58 0.16 16.76
C GLN A 103 5.64 1.36 16.84
N PHE A 104 5.01 1.73 15.72
CA PHE A 104 4.07 2.84 15.63
C PHE A 104 2.61 2.41 15.46
N TRP A 105 2.30 1.13 15.60
CA TRP A 105 0.94 0.63 15.52
C TRP A 105 0.07 1.23 16.64
N GLY A 106 -1.22 1.35 16.38
CA GLY A 106 -2.18 1.91 17.35
C GLY A 106 -2.31 3.44 17.31
N ASN A 107 -1.61 4.12 16.41
CA ASN A 107 -1.65 5.58 16.25
C ASN A 107 -2.52 6.04 15.07
N GLY A 108 -3.23 5.15 14.41
CA GLY A 108 -4.11 5.47 13.29
C GLY A 108 -3.41 5.79 11.98
N ILE A 109 -2.13 5.48 11.84
CA ILE A 109 -1.34 5.82 10.64
C ILE A 109 -1.91 5.13 9.41
N GLY A 110 -2.16 3.83 9.47
CA GLY A 110 -2.70 3.08 8.33
C GLY A 110 -4.06 3.62 7.87
N ARG A 111 -4.93 3.97 8.80
CA ARG A 111 -6.24 4.56 8.50
C ARG A 111 -6.11 5.91 7.81
N THR A 112 -5.21 6.76 8.29
CA THR A 112 -4.97 8.08 7.70
C THR A 112 -4.38 7.96 6.31
N LEU A 113 -3.44 7.04 6.10
CA LEU A 113 -2.87 6.78 4.78
C LEU A 113 -3.94 6.33 3.78
N VAL A 114 -4.86 5.44 4.18
CA VAL A 114 -5.98 5.03 3.31
C VAL A 114 -6.90 6.21 3.00
N LYS A 115 -7.19 7.07 3.96
CA LYS A 115 -8.00 8.28 3.72
C LYS A 115 -7.35 9.24 2.73
N LEU A 116 -6.03 9.39 2.77
CA LEU A 116 -5.30 10.19 1.78
C LEU A 116 -5.47 9.63 0.37
N VAL A 117 -5.47 8.31 0.23
CA VAL A 117 -5.76 7.66 -1.06
C VAL A 117 -7.22 7.88 -1.48
N GLN A 118 -8.17 7.85 -0.55
CA GLN A 118 -9.57 8.18 -0.85
C GLN A 118 -9.71 9.59 -1.40
N ASP A 119 -9.09 10.57 -0.77
CA ASP A 119 -9.10 11.96 -1.22
C ASP A 119 -8.45 12.10 -2.61
N TRP A 120 -7.32 11.46 -2.81
CA TRP A 120 -6.64 11.43 -4.10
C TRP A 120 -7.50 10.78 -5.20
N ALA A 121 -8.21 9.70 -4.87
CA ALA A 121 -9.14 9.04 -5.80
C ALA A 121 -10.29 9.99 -6.22
N ILE A 122 -10.85 10.72 -5.26
CA ILE A 122 -11.90 11.71 -5.52
C ILE A 122 -11.39 12.84 -6.42
N GLU A 123 -10.21 13.37 -6.14
CA GLU A 123 -9.57 14.42 -6.95
C GLU A 123 -9.33 13.98 -8.40
N HIS A 124 -9.10 12.69 -8.62
CA HIS A 124 -8.87 12.10 -9.95
C HIS A 124 -10.14 11.51 -10.58
N ASN A 125 -11.31 11.81 -10.04
CA ASN A 125 -12.61 11.35 -10.52
C ASN A 125 -12.77 9.82 -10.56
N ALA A 126 -11.99 9.08 -9.79
CA ALA A 126 -12.17 7.65 -9.62
C ALA A 126 -13.49 7.37 -8.90
N LYS A 127 -14.15 6.29 -9.29
CA LYS A 127 -15.45 5.89 -8.73
C LYS A 127 -15.37 4.71 -7.78
N ASP A 128 -14.19 4.12 -7.65
CA ASP A 128 -13.99 2.91 -6.87
C ASP A 128 -12.56 2.83 -6.35
N ILE A 129 -12.37 2.16 -5.22
CA ILE A 129 -11.05 1.86 -4.66
C ILE A 129 -11.00 0.37 -4.39
N ARG A 130 -9.95 -0.28 -4.85
CA ARG A 130 -9.76 -1.73 -4.75
C ARG A 130 -8.44 -2.06 -4.08
N LEU A 131 -8.40 -3.16 -3.39
CA LEU A 131 -7.19 -3.76 -2.85
C LEU A 131 -7.33 -5.28 -2.77
N SER A 132 -6.20 -5.95 -2.65
CA SER A 132 -6.16 -7.36 -2.29
C SER A 132 -5.47 -7.50 -0.95
N VAL A 133 -6.01 -8.34 -0.09
CA VAL A 133 -5.45 -8.64 1.23
C VAL A 133 -5.45 -10.14 1.45
N TRP A 134 -4.32 -10.66 1.95
CA TRP A 134 -4.22 -12.08 2.28
C TRP A 134 -5.11 -12.42 3.47
N THR A 135 -5.74 -13.59 3.42
CA THR A 135 -6.64 -14.06 4.49
C THR A 135 -5.95 -14.21 5.84
N PHE A 136 -4.63 -14.47 5.86
CA PHE A 136 -3.86 -14.54 7.09
C PHE A 136 -3.64 -13.17 7.76
N ASN A 137 -3.83 -12.07 7.04
CA ASN A 137 -3.61 -10.72 7.58
C ASN A 137 -4.90 -10.18 8.20
N ALA A 138 -5.30 -10.75 9.34
CA ALA A 138 -6.52 -10.40 10.04
C ALA A 138 -6.54 -8.94 10.50
N ARG A 139 -5.39 -8.40 10.89
CA ARG A 139 -5.26 -7.00 11.33
C ARG A 139 -5.58 -6.03 10.20
N ALA A 140 -5.00 -6.23 9.03
CA ALA A 140 -5.27 -5.39 7.87
C ALA A 140 -6.72 -5.54 7.41
N THR A 141 -7.24 -6.76 7.34
CA THR A 141 -8.63 -7.03 6.96
C THR A 141 -9.61 -6.30 7.88
N ARG A 142 -9.37 -6.32 9.19
CA ARG A 142 -10.20 -5.59 10.15
C ARG A 142 -10.19 -4.08 9.87
N MET A 143 -9.02 -3.50 9.67
CA MET A 143 -8.88 -2.08 9.37
C MET A 143 -9.65 -1.69 8.12
N TYR A 144 -9.50 -2.47 7.04
CA TYR A 144 -10.21 -2.20 5.78
C TYR A 144 -11.73 -2.31 5.96
N THR A 145 -12.20 -3.34 6.65
CA THR A 145 -13.64 -3.51 6.95
C THR A 145 -14.20 -2.32 7.72
N GLU A 146 -13.49 -1.86 8.74
CA GLU A 146 -13.89 -0.69 9.53
C GLU A 146 -13.88 0.61 8.72
N LEU A 147 -13.06 0.70 7.68
CA LEU A 147 -13.04 1.83 6.75
C LEU A 147 -14.12 1.75 5.66
N GLY A 148 -14.87 0.67 5.59
CA GLY A 148 -15.96 0.50 4.64
C GLY A 148 -15.65 -0.37 3.43
N PHE A 149 -14.49 -1.00 3.38
CA PHE A 149 -14.19 -2.00 2.35
C PHE A 149 -14.97 -3.29 2.62
N GLU A 150 -15.43 -3.92 1.56
CA GLU A 150 -16.14 -5.19 1.61
C GLU A 150 -15.52 -6.20 0.64
N PRO A 151 -15.56 -7.51 0.97
CA PRO A 151 -15.10 -8.54 0.05
C PRO A 151 -15.93 -8.56 -1.23
N ARG A 152 -15.27 -8.61 -2.39
CA ARG A 152 -15.94 -8.66 -3.70
C ARG A 152 -15.58 -9.89 -4.52
N ALA A 153 -14.38 -10.43 -4.29
CA ALA A 153 -13.90 -11.60 -5.01
C ALA A 153 -13.00 -12.43 -4.11
N LEU A 154 -12.89 -13.72 -4.41
CA LEU A 154 -11.93 -14.62 -3.80
C LEU A 154 -10.89 -14.99 -4.85
N GLU A 155 -9.62 -14.82 -4.53
CA GLU A 155 -8.54 -15.44 -5.27
C GLU A 155 -8.27 -16.82 -4.68
N MET A 156 -8.34 -17.86 -5.51
CA MET A 156 -8.15 -19.24 -5.11
C MET A 156 -6.92 -19.81 -5.81
N GLY A 157 -6.12 -20.57 -5.10
CA GLY A 157 -4.93 -21.22 -5.62
C GLY A 157 -4.91 -22.70 -5.31
N MET A 158 -4.28 -23.48 -6.20
CA MET A 158 -4.05 -24.91 -6.02
C MET A 158 -2.63 -25.23 -6.45
N SER A 159 -1.87 -25.86 -5.56
CA SER A 159 -0.54 -26.38 -5.91
C SER A 159 -0.66 -27.58 -6.83
N VAL A 160 0.23 -27.67 -7.81
CA VAL A 160 0.31 -28.79 -8.78
C VAL A 160 1.70 -29.39 -8.80
#